data_a9cb496f3d06eed5eb0e32ceb4f0161b
#
_entry.id   a9cb496f3d06eed5eb0e32ceb4f0161b
#
_cell.length_a   1.000
_cell.length_b   1.000
_cell.length_c   1.000
_cell.angle_alpha   90.00
_cell.angle_beta   90.00
_cell.angle_gamma   90.00
#
_symmetry.space_group_name_H-M   'P 1'
#
loop_
_entity.id
_entity.type
_entity.pdbx_description
1 polymer ?
#
loop_
_entity_poly.entity_id
_entity_poly.type
_entity_poly.pdbx_seq_one_letter_code
_entity_poly.pdbx_strand_id
1 'polypeptide(L)'
;MGRRRGFTERELRILRGISEEQTEKMKGTRFWRNLDFLLYLFLVVVLAFGVRNYLVEPVRVDGVSMASTLVDGEHMLVEKASYWFRTPARGEIIICYYPGYTESCVKRVIGLPGETVQIEGGIVYINGAPLDERDYWNDTIAGDYPAYTVPEGMVFVIGDNRNNSKDSRNASVGAIPPEKVVGRVLGVLWPLDRARLLSEVKYE
;
A
#
# COMPACT_ATOMS: atom_id res chain seq x y z
N MET A 1 -45.18 -61.62 -11.36
CA MET A 1 -44.59 -60.27 -11.19
C MET A 1 -43.10 -60.44 -10.94
N GLY A 2 -42.26 -60.42 -12.00
CA GLY A 2 -40.83 -60.66 -11.92
C GLY A 2 -40.08 -59.40 -11.51
N ARG A 3 -39.43 -59.41 -10.36
CA ARG A 3 -38.46 -58.35 -9.97
C ARG A 3 -37.29 -58.39 -10.95
N ARG A 4 -37.13 -57.35 -11.77
CA ARG A 4 -35.90 -57.12 -12.51
C ARG A 4 -34.78 -56.90 -11.50
N ARG A 5 -33.86 -57.89 -11.39
CA ARG A 5 -32.61 -57.70 -10.64
C ARG A 5 -31.81 -56.58 -11.34
N GLY A 6 -31.63 -55.50 -10.68
CA GLY A 6 -30.68 -54.47 -11.11
C GLY A 6 -29.26 -55.03 -11.05
N PHE A 7 -28.43 -54.70 -12.03
CA PHE A 7 -27.01 -55.09 -12.04
C PHE A 7 -26.31 -54.47 -10.83
N THR A 8 -25.47 -55.28 -10.20
CA THR A 8 -24.58 -54.75 -9.13
C THR A 8 -23.49 -53.84 -9.74
N GLU A 9 -22.91 -52.97 -8.95
CA GLU A 9 -21.78 -52.15 -9.37
C GLU A 9 -20.63 -52.92 -10.01
N ARG A 10 -20.39 -54.16 -9.54
CA ARG A 10 -19.39 -55.08 -10.05
C ARG A 10 -19.76 -55.60 -11.45
N GLU A 11 -21.00 -56.01 -11.68
CA GLU A 11 -21.52 -56.46 -12.96
C GLU A 11 -21.51 -55.33 -14.00
N LEU A 12 -21.85 -54.12 -13.59
CA LEU A 12 -21.77 -52.92 -14.45
C LEU A 12 -20.33 -52.56 -14.86
N ARG A 13 -19.33 -52.82 -14.01
CA ARG A 13 -17.91 -52.64 -14.35
C ARG A 13 -17.42 -53.68 -15.34
N ILE A 14 -17.80 -54.92 -15.14
CA ILE A 14 -17.47 -56.01 -16.08
C ILE A 14 -18.09 -55.72 -17.46
N LEU A 15 -19.33 -55.31 -17.51
CA LEU A 15 -20.03 -54.91 -18.73
C LEU A 15 -19.38 -53.69 -19.45
N ARG A 16 -18.72 -52.79 -18.71
CA ARG A 16 -17.96 -51.66 -19.25
C ARG A 16 -16.54 -52.02 -19.66
N GLY A 17 -16.11 -53.29 -19.49
CA GLY A 17 -14.74 -53.74 -19.82
C GLY A 17 -13.65 -53.09 -18.94
N ILE A 18 -14.02 -52.57 -17.77
CA ILE A 18 -13.07 -51.93 -16.87
C ILE A 18 -12.62 -52.93 -15.80
N SER A 19 -11.36 -53.33 -15.83
CA SER A 19 -10.78 -54.25 -14.83
C SER A 19 -10.66 -53.55 -13.45
N GLU A 20 -10.61 -54.34 -12.38
CA GLU A 20 -10.37 -53.81 -11.02
C GLU A 20 -9.05 -53.05 -10.94
N GLU A 21 -8.02 -53.52 -11.64
CA GLU A 21 -6.72 -52.88 -11.73
C GLU A 21 -6.78 -51.49 -12.40
N GLN A 22 -7.60 -51.35 -13.45
CA GLN A 22 -7.82 -50.04 -14.09
C GLN A 22 -8.59 -49.08 -13.19
N THR A 23 -9.51 -49.62 -12.36
CA THR A 23 -10.27 -48.80 -11.40
C THR A 23 -9.37 -48.27 -10.28
N GLU A 24 -8.45 -49.10 -9.78
CA GLU A 24 -7.48 -48.68 -8.76
C GLU A 24 -6.47 -47.67 -9.32
N LYS A 25 -5.97 -47.87 -10.55
CA LYS A 25 -5.13 -46.90 -11.24
C LYS A 25 -5.84 -45.57 -11.44
N MET A 26 -7.12 -45.58 -11.82
CA MET A 26 -7.91 -44.33 -11.98
C MET A 26 -8.15 -43.62 -10.65
N LYS A 27 -8.34 -44.33 -9.56
CA LYS A 27 -8.46 -43.74 -8.20
C LYS A 27 -7.14 -43.13 -7.76
N GLY A 28 -6.03 -43.82 -7.99
CA GLY A 28 -4.69 -43.31 -7.69
C GLY A 28 -4.39 -42.01 -8.45
N THR A 29 -4.63 -42.01 -9.78
CA THR A 29 -4.40 -40.78 -10.59
C THR A 29 -5.31 -39.64 -10.23
N ARG A 30 -6.57 -39.91 -9.81
CA ARG A 30 -7.48 -38.87 -9.30
C ARG A 30 -6.99 -38.30 -7.97
N PHE A 31 -6.51 -39.14 -7.08
CA PHE A 31 -5.97 -38.73 -5.80
C PHE A 31 -4.76 -37.78 -5.97
N TRP A 32 -3.77 -38.19 -6.76
CA TRP A 32 -2.58 -37.38 -7.03
C TRP A 32 -2.91 -36.07 -7.72
N ARG A 33 -3.80 -36.08 -8.71
CA ARG A 33 -4.26 -34.86 -9.37
C ARG A 33 -4.97 -33.89 -8.43
N ASN A 34 -5.75 -34.38 -7.47
CA ASN A 34 -6.41 -33.58 -6.46
C ASN A 34 -5.38 -33.01 -5.45
N LEU A 35 -4.36 -33.79 -5.10
CA LEU A 35 -3.29 -33.35 -4.22
C LEU A 35 -2.46 -32.24 -4.89
N ASP A 36 -2.09 -32.40 -6.15
CA ASP A 36 -1.39 -31.36 -6.92
C ASP A 36 -2.20 -30.07 -7.00
N PHE A 37 -3.51 -30.17 -7.23
CA PHE A 37 -4.40 -29.01 -7.22
C PHE A 37 -4.45 -28.33 -5.86
N LEU A 38 -4.55 -29.11 -4.77
CA LEU A 38 -4.54 -28.54 -3.41
C LEU A 38 -3.21 -27.89 -3.05
N LEU A 39 -2.09 -28.49 -3.45
CA LEU A 39 -0.76 -27.90 -3.28
C LEU A 39 -0.62 -26.60 -4.07
N TYR A 40 -1.08 -26.57 -5.32
CA TYR A 40 -1.10 -25.36 -6.13
C TYR A 40 -1.96 -24.26 -5.48
N LEU A 41 -3.18 -24.61 -5.04
CA LEU A 41 -4.06 -23.67 -4.36
C LEU A 41 -3.43 -23.13 -3.08
N PHE A 42 -2.82 -24.00 -2.28
CA PHE A 42 -2.09 -23.60 -1.08
C PHE A 42 -0.95 -22.64 -1.40
N LEU A 43 -0.14 -22.94 -2.42
CA LEU A 43 0.95 -22.06 -2.85
C LEU A 43 0.45 -20.67 -3.29
N VAL A 44 -0.65 -20.64 -4.07
CA VAL A 44 -1.27 -19.37 -4.51
C VAL A 44 -1.75 -18.56 -3.31
N VAL A 45 -2.40 -19.21 -2.34
CA VAL A 45 -2.88 -18.53 -1.11
C VAL A 45 -1.70 -17.99 -0.29
N VAL A 46 -0.65 -18.78 -0.10
CA VAL A 46 0.57 -18.33 0.62
C VAL A 46 1.24 -17.17 -0.09
N LEU A 47 1.35 -17.24 -1.42
CA LEU A 47 1.92 -16.16 -2.23
C LEU A 47 1.07 -14.88 -2.14
N ALA A 48 -0.25 -14.99 -2.29
CA ALA A 48 -1.16 -13.85 -2.18
C ALA A 48 -1.09 -13.20 -0.79
N PHE A 49 -1.01 -14.03 0.27
CA PHE A 49 -0.84 -13.55 1.64
C PHE A 49 0.51 -12.85 1.84
N GLY A 50 1.58 -13.41 1.26
CA GLY A 50 2.92 -12.79 1.27
C GLY A 50 2.93 -11.44 0.56
N VAL A 51 2.36 -11.37 -0.66
CA VAL A 51 2.26 -10.11 -1.40
C VAL A 51 1.50 -9.05 -0.59
N ARG A 52 0.33 -9.41 -0.05
CA ARG A 52 -0.48 -8.48 0.74
C ARG A 52 0.24 -7.96 1.98
N ASN A 53 0.93 -8.82 2.72
CA ASN A 53 1.53 -8.41 3.99
C ASN A 53 2.86 -7.67 3.84
N TYR A 54 3.63 -8.00 2.81
CA TYR A 54 5.01 -7.51 2.68
C TYR A 54 5.21 -6.52 1.53
N LEU A 55 4.42 -6.60 0.47
CA LEU A 55 4.64 -5.76 -0.72
C LEU A 55 3.64 -4.62 -0.83
N VAL A 56 2.34 -4.90 -0.74
CA VAL A 56 1.29 -3.91 -0.95
C VAL A 56 0.12 -4.10 0.02
N GLU A 57 -0.44 -3.00 0.49
CA GLU A 57 -1.57 -2.99 1.41
C GLU A 57 -2.60 -1.91 1.02
N PRO A 58 -3.89 -2.26 0.91
CA PRO A 58 -4.94 -1.26 0.81
C PRO A 58 -5.19 -0.62 2.19
N VAL A 59 -5.12 0.71 2.26
CA VAL A 59 -5.36 1.48 3.48
C VAL A 59 -6.43 2.52 3.21
N ARG A 60 -7.36 2.71 4.16
CA ARG A 60 -8.37 3.76 4.09
C ARG A 60 -7.77 5.09 4.53
N VAL A 61 -8.07 6.14 3.77
CA VAL A 61 -7.77 7.52 4.16
C VAL A 61 -8.72 7.93 5.28
N ASP A 62 -8.18 8.41 6.39
CA ASP A 62 -8.93 8.95 7.50
C ASP A 62 -8.46 10.38 7.78
N GLY A 63 -9.41 11.32 7.66
CA GLY A 63 -9.18 12.74 7.87
C GLY A 63 -8.88 13.55 6.60
N VAL A 64 -8.68 14.84 6.82
CA VAL A 64 -8.67 15.89 5.78
C VAL A 64 -7.28 16.46 5.50
N SER A 65 -6.24 15.97 6.15
CA SER A 65 -4.90 16.57 6.07
C SER A 65 -4.24 16.49 4.67
N MET A 66 -4.78 15.64 3.79
CA MET A 66 -4.34 15.47 2.39
C MET A 66 -5.45 15.84 1.39
N ALA A 67 -6.45 16.61 1.80
CA ALA A 67 -7.73 16.81 1.09
C ALA A 67 -7.60 17.32 -0.35
N SER A 68 -6.53 18.04 -0.71
CA SER A 68 -6.27 18.41 -2.12
C SER A 68 -5.89 17.23 -3.02
N THR A 69 -5.29 16.17 -2.44
CA THR A 69 -4.78 15.01 -3.18
C THR A 69 -5.53 13.72 -2.84
N LEU A 70 -5.86 13.50 -1.57
CA LEU A 70 -6.57 12.33 -1.07
C LEU A 70 -7.79 12.77 -0.26
N VAL A 71 -8.93 12.18 -0.54
CA VAL A 71 -10.20 12.51 0.11
C VAL A 71 -10.51 11.49 1.19
N ASP A 72 -11.10 11.95 2.30
CA ASP A 72 -11.55 11.09 3.39
C ASP A 72 -12.43 9.95 2.88
N GLY A 73 -12.19 8.73 3.38
CA GLY A 73 -12.90 7.52 2.98
C GLY A 73 -12.38 6.83 1.73
N GLU A 74 -11.48 7.42 0.94
CA GLU A 74 -10.83 6.73 -0.17
C GLU A 74 -9.96 5.56 0.32
N HIS A 75 -9.85 4.51 -0.49
CA HIS A 75 -8.91 3.41 -0.25
C HIS A 75 -7.70 3.57 -1.16
N MET A 76 -6.56 3.78 -0.58
CA MET A 76 -5.29 3.92 -1.28
C MET A 76 -4.49 2.61 -1.26
N LEU A 77 -3.67 2.42 -2.28
CA LEU A 77 -2.71 1.33 -2.37
C LEU A 77 -1.35 1.80 -1.86
N VAL A 78 -0.85 1.12 -0.85
CA VAL A 78 0.43 1.41 -0.21
C VAL A 78 1.44 0.34 -0.58
N GLU A 79 2.58 0.75 -1.08
CA GLU A 79 3.72 -0.09 -1.41
C GLU A 79 4.78 0.05 -0.32
N LYS A 80 5.28 -1.08 0.19
CA LYS A 80 6.21 -1.13 1.33
C LYS A 80 7.64 -1.49 0.92
N ALA A 81 7.80 -2.24 -0.15
CA ALA A 81 9.05 -2.88 -0.50
C ALA A 81 10.15 -1.90 -0.94
N SER A 82 9.80 -0.77 -1.54
CA SER A 82 10.77 0.24 -1.98
C SER A 82 11.64 0.74 -0.83
N TYR A 83 11.06 0.93 0.34
CA TYR A 83 11.77 1.49 1.50
C TYR A 83 12.65 0.49 2.26
N TRP A 84 12.70 -0.76 1.80
CA TRP A 84 13.73 -1.70 2.25
C TRP A 84 15.10 -1.40 1.63
N PHE A 85 15.13 -0.68 0.51
CA PHE A 85 16.33 -0.47 -0.29
C PHE A 85 16.68 1.00 -0.52
N ARG A 86 15.76 1.92 -0.23
CA ARG A 86 15.96 3.35 -0.41
C ARG A 86 15.19 4.18 0.63
N THR A 87 15.59 5.42 0.80
CA THR A 87 14.85 6.42 1.57
C THR A 87 13.70 7.02 0.74
N PRO A 88 12.67 7.61 1.39
CA PRO A 88 11.65 8.37 0.70
C PRO A 88 12.23 9.54 -0.11
N ALA A 89 11.70 9.77 -1.31
CA ALA A 89 12.08 10.90 -2.15
C ALA A 89 11.12 12.08 -1.93
N ARG A 90 11.59 13.30 -2.25
CA ARG A 90 10.75 14.50 -2.21
C ARG A 90 9.54 14.34 -3.13
N GLY A 91 8.37 14.76 -2.65
CA GLY A 91 7.10 14.67 -3.35
C GLY A 91 6.36 13.34 -3.16
N GLU A 92 7.01 12.30 -2.68
CA GLU A 92 6.32 11.03 -2.38
C GLU A 92 5.33 11.22 -1.24
N ILE A 93 4.15 10.61 -1.40
CA ILE A 93 3.16 10.51 -0.33
C ILE A 93 3.43 9.23 0.43
N ILE A 94 3.66 9.35 1.72
CA ILE A 94 4.02 8.23 2.59
C ILE A 94 3.00 8.02 3.70
N ILE A 95 2.89 6.77 4.15
CA ILE A 95 2.30 6.47 5.45
C ILE A 95 3.43 6.41 6.46
N CYS A 96 3.26 7.10 7.58
CA CYS A 96 4.21 7.10 8.67
C CYS A 96 3.52 7.15 10.03
N TYR A 97 4.26 6.80 11.08
CA TYR A 97 3.87 7.03 12.46
C TYR A 97 4.62 8.24 13.00
N TYR A 98 3.94 9.10 13.72
CA TYR A 98 4.64 10.16 14.43
C TYR A 98 5.39 9.62 15.64
N PRO A 99 6.54 10.18 15.99
CA PRO A 99 7.23 9.81 17.21
C PRO A 99 6.31 9.96 18.43
N GLY A 100 6.19 8.88 19.22
CA GLY A 100 5.32 8.86 20.39
C GLY A 100 3.82 8.64 20.13
N TYR A 101 3.40 8.44 18.87
CA TYR A 101 2.01 8.15 18.51
C TYR A 101 1.86 6.72 17.97
N THR A 102 0.69 6.13 18.18
CA THR A 102 0.33 4.79 17.70
C THR A 102 -0.51 4.81 16.43
N GLU A 103 -1.07 5.96 16.09
CA GLU A 103 -1.87 6.14 14.88
C GLU A 103 -0.99 6.47 13.69
N SER A 104 -1.25 5.81 12.56
CA SER A 104 -0.58 6.11 11.30
C SER A 104 -1.20 7.36 10.65
N CYS A 105 -0.40 8.09 9.92
CA CYS A 105 -0.83 9.25 9.16
C CYS A 105 -0.27 9.23 7.74
N VAL A 106 -0.94 9.95 6.84
CA VAL A 106 -0.53 10.12 5.44
C VAL A 106 -0.03 11.54 5.26
N LYS A 107 1.17 11.70 4.70
CA LYS A 107 1.81 13.00 4.47
C LYS A 107 2.68 12.98 3.22
N ARG A 108 2.99 14.16 2.69
CA ARG A 108 3.95 14.32 1.60
C ARG A 108 5.34 14.63 2.14
N VAL A 109 6.35 14.01 1.57
CA VAL A 109 7.76 14.29 1.86
C VAL A 109 8.15 15.60 1.20
N ILE A 110 8.60 16.55 1.99
CA ILE A 110 9.00 17.89 1.54
C ILE A 110 10.49 18.12 1.75
N GLY A 111 11.03 17.82 2.93
CA GLY A 111 12.45 17.97 3.22
C GLY A 111 13.15 16.62 3.29
N LEU A 112 14.34 16.54 2.69
CA LEU A 112 15.22 15.38 2.70
C LEU A 112 16.32 15.54 3.77
N PRO A 113 17.02 14.45 4.13
CA PRO A 113 18.09 14.50 5.13
C PRO A 113 19.14 15.58 4.79
N GLY A 114 19.53 16.38 5.78
CA GLY A 114 20.51 17.47 5.67
C GLY A 114 19.99 18.76 5.03
N GLU A 115 18.76 18.78 4.50
CA GLU A 115 18.19 19.99 3.90
C GLU A 115 17.59 20.92 4.96
N THR A 116 17.59 22.21 4.65
CA THR A 116 16.90 23.21 5.44
C THR A 116 15.54 23.51 4.84
N VAL A 117 14.48 23.28 5.62
CA VAL A 117 13.08 23.61 5.28
C VAL A 117 12.69 24.88 6.02
N GLN A 118 12.11 25.86 5.32
CA GLN A 118 11.57 27.09 5.88
C GLN A 118 10.23 27.42 5.20
N ILE A 119 9.32 28.07 5.92
CA ILE A 119 8.12 28.65 5.32
C ILE A 119 8.14 30.14 5.66
N GLU A 120 8.09 30.98 4.64
CA GLU A 120 8.07 32.43 4.76
C GLU A 120 7.12 33.01 3.74
N GLY A 121 6.26 33.93 4.19
CA GLY A 121 5.28 34.56 3.30
C GLY A 121 4.33 33.58 2.60
N GLY A 122 4.07 32.41 3.19
CA GLY A 122 3.18 31.38 2.63
C GLY A 122 3.82 30.48 1.60
N ILE A 123 5.14 30.53 1.39
CA ILE A 123 5.91 29.75 0.43
C ILE A 123 6.89 28.84 1.18
N VAL A 124 7.01 27.58 0.72
CA VAL A 124 8.02 26.64 1.23
C VAL A 124 9.35 26.90 0.53
N TYR A 125 10.42 26.96 1.30
CA TYR A 125 11.80 27.06 0.82
C TYR A 125 12.58 25.82 1.22
N ILE A 126 13.37 25.30 0.29
CA ILE A 126 14.34 24.23 0.53
C ILE A 126 15.74 24.79 0.23
N ASN A 127 16.60 24.81 1.25
CA ASN A 127 17.95 25.37 1.16
C ASN A 127 17.96 26.82 0.63
N GLY A 128 16.93 27.59 0.98
CA GLY A 128 16.76 28.96 0.55
C GLY A 128 16.14 29.18 -0.84
N ALA A 129 15.88 28.10 -1.60
CA ALA A 129 15.18 28.16 -2.88
C ALA A 129 13.68 27.87 -2.71
N PRO A 130 12.77 28.63 -3.34
CA PRO A 130 11.34 28.36 -3.28
C PRO A 130 11.01 27.03 -3.94
N LEU A 131 10.16 26.24 -3.28
CA LEU A 131 9.68 24.96 -3.80
C LEU A 131 8.43 25.19 -4.68
N ASP A 132 8.43 24.64 -5.90
CA ASP A 132 7.24 24.67 -6.74
C ASP A 132 6.25 23.60 -6.31
N GLU A 133 5.12 24.02 -5.76
CA GLU A 133 4.10 23.15 -5.19
C GLU A 133 2.77 23.20 -5.95
N ARG A 134 2.73 23.89 -7.11
CA ARG A 134 1.50 24.17 -7.87
C ARG A 134 0.74 22.92 -8.31
N ASP A 135 1.40 21.76 -8.42
CA ASP A 135 0.76 20.50 -8.81
C ASP A 135 -0.22 19.95 -7.75
N TYR A 136 -0.05 20.34 -6.48
CA TYR A 136 -0.86 19.80 -5.38
C TYR A 136 -1.31 20.85 -4.36
N TRP A 137 -0.74 22.07 -4.40
CA TRP A 137 -1.11 23.16 -3.52
C TRP A 137 -1.09 24.50 -4.27
N ASN A 138 -2.19 25.24 -4.22
CA ASN A 138 -2.36 26.50 -4.96
C ASN A 138 -2.87 27.65 -4.08
N ASP A 139 -2.74 27.54 -2.76
CA ASP A 139 -3.19 28.53 -1.80
C ASP A 139 -2.02 28.98 -0.90
N THR A 140 -2.22 30.04 -0.13
CA THR A 140 -1.22 30.57 0.81
C THR A 140 -1.18 29.72 2.07
N ILE A 141 0.02 29.36 2.52
CA ILE A 141 0.21 28.68 3.80
C ILE A 141 0.09 29.73 4.92
N ALA A 142 -0.80 29.46 5.88
CA ALA A 142 -0.97 30.33 7.02
C ALA A 142 0.20 30.19 8.02
N GLY A 143 0.83 31.33 8.33
CA GLY A 143 1.94 31.37 9.27
C GLY A 143 3.28 30.98 8.69
N ASP A 144 4.33 31.45 9.29
CA ASP A 144 5.71 31.16 8.95
C ASP A 144 6.23 29.97 9.78
N TYR A 145 7.23 29.28 9.25
CA TYR A 145 7.95 28.21 9.94
C TYR A 145 9.45 28.52 9.85
N PRO A 146 10.16 28.63 10.99
CA PRO A 146 11.57 29.01 11.00
C PRO A 146 12.42 27.96 10.28
N ALA A 147 13.57 28.38 9.77
CA ALA A 147 14.52 27.49 9.12
C ALA A 147 14.85 26.29 10.04
N TYR A 148 14.58 25.08 9.56
CA TYR A 148 14.79 23.83 10.26
C TYR A 148 15.61 22.89 9.40
N THR A 149 16.78 22.50 9.88
CA THR A 149 17.62 21.51 9.19
C THR A 149 17.12 20.10 9.54
N VAL A 150 16.75 19.34 8.51
CA VAL A 150 16.28 17.95 8.65
C VAL A 150 17.46 17.08 9.10
N PRO A 151 17.36 16.36 10.22
CA PRO A 151 18.43 15.47 10.68
C PRO A 151 18.76 14.38 9.65
N GLU A 152 20.00 13.89 9.67
CA GLU A 152 20.45 12.81 8.82
C GLU A 152 19.58 11.57 8.95
N GLY A 153 19.22 10.97 7.82
CA GLY A 153 18.36 9.79 7.73
C GLY A 153 16.86 10.06 7.95
N MET A 154 16.45 11.26 8.40
CA MET A 154 15.05 11.61 8.61
C MET A 154 14.45 12.35 7.41
N VAL A 155 13.13 12.43 7.36
CA VAL A 155 12.40 13.22 6.37
C VAL A 155 11.45 14.20 7.04
N PHE A 156 11.26 15.36 6.43
CA PHE A 156 10.31 16.37 6.86
C PHE A 156 9.05 16.25 6.01
N VAL A 157 7.92 16.03 6.65
CA VAL A 157 6.66 15.74 5.96
C VAL A 157 5.61 16.81 6.26
N ILE A 158 4.82 17.18 5.25
CA ILE A 158 3.72 18.13 5.39
C ILE A 158 2.46 17.54 4.73
N GLY A 159 1.28 17.84 5.29
CA GLY A 159 0.01 17.51 4.65
C GLY A 159 -0.27 18.42 3.46
N ASP A 160 -0.90 17.91 2.41
CA ASP A 160 -1.26 18.73 1.25
C ASP A 160 -2.34 19.76 1.59
N ASN A 161 -3.22 19.48 2.56
CA ASN A 161 -4.08 20.50 3.17
C ASN A 161 -3.27 21.31 4.21
N ARG A 162 -2.44 22.24 3.74
CA ARG A 162 -1.43 23.00 4.47
C ARG A 162 -1.95 23.66 5.75
N ASN A 163 -3.14 24.19 5.68
CA ASN A 163 -3.73 24.95 6.78
C ASN A 163 -4.55 24.09 7.74
N ASN A 164 -4.74 22.81 7.42
CA ASN A 164 -5.47 21.87 8.26
C ASN A 164 -4.74 20.51 8.36
N SER A 165 -3.47 20.57 8.75
CA SER A 165 -2.63 19.38 8.92
C SER A 165 -1.75 19.51 10.16
N LYS A 166 -1.78 18.48 11.00
CA LYS A 166 -0.75 18.25 12.00
C LYS A 166 0.36 17.43 11.32
N ASP A 167 1.58 17.98 11.27
CA ASP A 167 2.72 17.40 10.55
C ASP A 167 4.06 17.86 11.14
N SER A 168 5.16 17.71 10.40
CA SER A 168 6.51 18.01 10.88
C SER A 168 6.72 19.46 11.34
N ARG A 169 5.85 20.38 10.95
CA ARG A 169 5.86 21.77 11.45
C ARG A 169 5.47 21.86 12.93
N ASN A 170 4.77 20.87 13.42
CA ASN A 170 4.40 20.82 14.83
C ASN A 170 5.56 20.28 15.67
N ALA A 171 5.97 21.02 16.69
CA ALA A 171 7.09 20.65 17.57
C ALA A 171 6.92 19.27 18.26
N SER A 172 5.67 18.79 18.43
CA SER A 172 5.39 17.46 18.98
C SER A 172 5.58 16.32 17.97
N VAL A 173 5.77 16.65 16.68
CA VAL A 173 5.97 15.67 15.59
C VAL A 173 7.41 15.70 15.12
N GLY A 174 7.89 16.84 14.60
CA GLY A 174 9.22 17.00 14.05
C GLY A 174 9.48 16.15 12.80
N ALA A 175 10.75 15.92 12.48
CA ALA A 175 11.15 15.05 11.37
C ALA A 175 10.83 13.57 11.67
N ILE A 176 10.53 12.82 10.63
CA ILE A 176 10.12 11.41 10.71
C ILE A 176 11.35 10.52 10.46
N PRO A 177 11.72 9.67 11.40
CA PRO A 177 12.82 8.74 11.22
C PRO A 177 12.40 7.54 10.34
N PRO A 178 13.35 6.87 9.64
CA PRO A 178 13.06 5.84 8.64
C PRO A 178 12.26 4.66 9.19
N GLU A 179 12.49 4.25 10.42
CA GLU A 179 11.76 3.14 11.07
C GLU A 179 10.28 3.45 11.35
N LYS A 180 9.88 4.71 11.22
CA LYS A 180 8.48 5.14 11.33
C LYS A 180 7.77 5.25 9.98
N VAL A 181 8.49 5.09 8.88
CA VAL A 181 7.91 5.08 7.53
C VAL A 181 7.41 3.68 7.20
N VAL A 182 6.12 3.57 6.87
CA VAL A 182 5.46 2.28 6.57
C VAL A 182 5.56 1.93 5.10
N GLY A 183 5.29 2.89 4.22
CA GLY A 183 5.27 2.66 2.77
C GLY A 183 4.87 3.90 1.98
N ARG A 184 4.95 3.78 0.65
CA ARG A 184 4.60 4.79 -0.33
C ARG A 184 3.18 4.58 -0.84
N VAL A 185 2.41 5.64 -0.97
CA VAL A 185 1.09 5.62 -1.60
C VAL A 185 1.26 5.66 -3.11
N LEU A 186 0.76 4.63 -3.82
CA LEU A 186 0.83 4.55 -5.28
C LEU A 186 -0.38 5.19 -5.96
N GLY A 187 -1.55 5.10 -5.34
CA GLY A 187 -2.78 5.59 -5.93
C GLY A 187 -4.01 5.26 -5.09
N VAL A 188 -5.16 5.65 -5.60
CA VAL A 188 -6.48 5.37 -5.05
C VAL A 188 -7.09 4.22 -5.81
N LEU A 189 -7.57 3.20 -5.08
CA LEU A 189 -8.22 2.00 -5.63
C LEU A 189 -9.74 2.08 -5.59
N TRP A 190 -10.29 2.73 -4.58
CA TRP A 190 -11.73 2.81 -4.33
C TRP A 190 -12.12 4.17 -3.75
N PRO A 191 -13.25 4.74 -4.12
CA PRO A 191 -14.25 4.19 -5.03
C PRO A 191 -13.77 4.16 -6.48
N LEU A 192 -14.31 3.25 -7.32
CA LEU A 192 -13.80 3.00 -8.68
C LEU A 192 -13.92 4.21 -9.62
N ASP A 193 -14.90 5.07 -9.41
CA ASP A 193 -15.09 6.34 -10.14
C ASP A 193 -14.00 7.37 -9.83
N ARG A 194 -13.24 7.18 -8.74
CA ARG A 194 -12.10 8.02 -8.31
C ARG A 194 -10.77 7.29 -8.36
N ALA A 195 -10.75 6.06 -8.87
CA ALA A 195 -9.53 5.27 -8.97
C ALA A 195 -8.51 5.99 -9.87
N ARG A 196 -7.29 6.21 -9.33
CA ARG A 196 -6.22 6.93 -10.02
C ARG A 196 -4.85 6.55 -9.47
N LEU A 197 -3.83 6.61 -10.31
CA LEU A 197 -2.44 6.62 -9.84
C LEU A 197 -2.07 8.04 -9.40
N LEU A 198 -1.28 8.15 -8.36
CA LEU A 198 -0.73 9.45 -7.95
C LEU A 198 0.51 9.74 -8.80
N SER A 199 0.53 10.94 -9.39
CA SER A 199 1.65 11.40 -10.19
C SER A 199 2.87 11.64 -9.31
N GLU A 200 4.05 11.30 -9.80
CA GLU A 200 5.28 11.78 -9.21
C GLU A 200 5.41 13.28 -9.49
N VAL A 201 5.55 14.06 -8.43
CA VAL A 201 5.82 15.50 -8.57
C VAL A 201 7.27 15.67 -8.96
N LYS A 202 7.53 16.37 -10.07
CA LYS A 202 8.88 16.73 -10.51
C LYS A 202 9.16 18.15 -10.05
N TYR A 203 10.12 18.29 -9.17
CA TYR A 203 10.65 19.59 -8.77
C TYR A 203 11.81 19.94 -9.70
N GLU A 204 11.65 21.02 -10.46
CA GLU A 204 12.70 21.57 -11.33
C GLU A 204 13.68 22.42 -10.54
#